data_d353c96fcd1d9ca3ed37671e7cb4f24e
#
_entry.id   d353c96fcd1d9ca3ed37671e7cb4f24e
#
_cell.length_a   1.000
_cell.length_b   1.000
_cell.length_c   1.000
_cell.angle_alpha   90.00
_cell.angle_beta   90.00
_cell.angle_gamma   90.00
#
_symmetry.space_group_name_H-M   'P 1'
#
loop_
_entity.id
_entity.type
_entity.pdbx_description
1 polymer ?
#
loop_
_entity_poly.entity_id
_entity_poly.type
_entity_poly.pdbx_seq_one_letter_code
_entity_poly.pdbx_strand_id
1 'polypeptide(L)' 'MNVPKLSVIIPFYNASQFLRRSLDSVMKQTFKDIEVILVNDGSTDNSQDIAAEYLDSSLFVMLINIK' A
#
# COMPACT_ATOMS: atom_id res chain seq x y z
N MET A 1 -0.16 -21.82 -9.22
CA MET A 1 -0.47 -20.66 -8.42
C MET A 1 0.81 -20.03 -7.89
N ASN A 2 0.95 -18.74 -8.04
CA ASN A 2 2.14 -18.03 -7.59
C ASN A 2 1.89 -17.44 -6.21
N VAL A 3 2.76 -17.80 -5.28
CA VAL A 3 2.73 -17.24 -3.93
C VAL A 3 3.82 -16.17 -3.86
N PRO A 4 3.49 -14.94 -3.44
CA PRO A 4 4.53 -13.92 -3.31
C PRO A 4 5.63 -14.37 -2.37
N LYS A 5 6.87 -14.04 -2.71
CA LYS A 5 8.01 -14.37 -1.86
C LYS A 5 8.20 -13.40 -0.72
N LEU A 6 7.61 -12.21 -0.83
CA LEU A 6 7.80 -11.15 0.15
C LEU A 6 6.51 -10.38 0.33
N SER A 7 6.14 -10.18 1.58
CA SER A 7 5.01 -9.33 1.93
C SER A 7 5.54 -8.05 2.55
N VAL A 8 5.13 -6.91 2.00
CA VAL A 8 5.50 -5.60 2.52
C VAL A 8 4.28 -5.02 3.22
N ILE A 9 4.39 -4.82 4.52
CA ILE A 9 3.28 -4.30 5.32
C ILE A 9 3.57 -2.85 5.63
N ILE A 10 2.65 -1.97 5.22
CA ILE A 10 2.81 -0.52 5.40
C ILE A 10 1.64 -0.01 6.22
N PRO A 11 1.82 0.13 7.53
CA PRO A 11 0.82 0.79 8.36
C PRO A 11 0.92 2.29 8.16
N PHE A 12 -0.24 2.96 8.16
CA PHE A 12 -0.22 4.41 8.02
C PHE A 12 -1.36 5.05 8.82
N TYR A 13 -1.10 6.28 9.23
CA TYR A 13 -2.08 7.09 9.93
C TYR A 13 -1.83 8.54 9.54
N ASN A 14 -2.83 9.16 8.92
CA ASN A 14 -2.75 10.57 8.49
C ASN A 14 -1.44 10.88 7.77
N ALA A 15 -1.15 10.08 6.75
CA ALA A 15 0.12 10.15 6.04
C ALA A 15 -0.03 10.67 4.61
N SER A 16 -1.08 11.47 4.34
CA SER A 16 -1.39 11.89 2.97
C SER A 16 -0.22 12.58 2.28
N GLN A 17 0.62 13.30 3.03
CA GLN A 17 1.76 14.01 2.45
C GLN A 17 2.89 13.07 2.03
N PHE A 18 2.97 11.89 2.62
CA PHE A 18 4.09 10.98 2.41
C PHE A 18 3.70 9.70 1.69
N LEU A 19 2.42 9.35 1.75
CA LEU A 19 1.96 8.03 1.35
C LEU A 19 2.20 7.79 -0.14
N ARG A 20 1.88 8.76 -0.98
CA ARG A 20 2.05 8.62 -2.42
C ARG A 20 3.51 8.39 -2.78
N ARG A 21 4.41 9.16 -2.17
CA ARG A 21 5.84 8.99 -2.42
C ARG A 21 6.31 7.60 -2.00
N SER A 22 5.88 7.15 -0.82
CA SER A 22 6.27 5.84 -0.31
C SER A 22 5.76 4.73 -1.21
N LEU A 23 4.50 4.81 -1.63
CA LEU A 23 3.92 3.77 -2.47
C LEU A 23 4.53 3.78 -3.86
N ASP A 24 4.81 4.96 -4.43
CA ASP A 24 5.46 5.04 -5.72
C ASP A 24 6.84 4.39 -5.68
N SER A 25 7.57 4.56 -4.56
CA SER A 25 8.87 3.91 -4.40
C SER A 25 8.74 2.40 -4.41
N VAL A 26 7.73 1.88 -3.73
CA VAL A 26 7.50 0.43 -3.71
C VAL A 26 7.13 -0.08 -5.10
N MET A 27 6.27 0.66 -5.82
CA MET A 27 5.83 0.25 -7.14
C MET A 27 6.96 0.26 -8.17
N LYS A 28 8.03 1.00 -7.92
CA LYS A 28 9.18 1.08 -8.82
C LYS A 28 10.19 -0.04 -8.61
N GLN A 29 9.98 -0.90 -7.62
CA GLN A 29 10.90 -2.01 -7.38
C GLN A 29 10.93 -2.93 -8.59
N THR A 30 12.12 -3.43 -8.91
CA THR A 30 12.26 -4.40 -9.99
C THR A 30 11.78 -5.79 -9.57
N PHE A 31 11.77 -6.04 -8.28
CA PHE A 31 11.32 -7.31 -7.75
C PHE A 31 9.80 -7.34 -7.79
N LYS A 32 9.23 -8.22 -8.62
CA LYS A 32 7.79 -8.26 -8.86
C LYS A 32 7.05 -9.30 -8.03
N ASP A 33 7.77 -10.13 -7.32
CA ASP A 33 7.17 -11.23 -6.58
C ASP A 33 6.87 -10.80 -5.14
N ILE A 34 6.17 -9.68 -5.01
CA ILE A 34 5.82 -9.10 -3.71
C ILE A 34 4.33 -8.83 -3.65
N GLU A 35 3.81 -8.82 -2.44
CA GLU A 35 2.49 -8.27 -2.16
C GLU A 35 2.64 -7.10 -1.19
N VAL A 36 1.76 -6.13 -1.31
CA VAL A 36 1.78 -4.93 -0.46
C VAL A 36 0.49 -4.90 0.33
N ILE A 37 0.62 -4.82 1.65
CA ILE A 37 -0.53 -4.76 2.54
C ILE A 37 -0.53 -3.40 3.22
N LEU A 38 -1.51 -2.57 2.86
CA LEU A 38 -1.65 -1.23 3.41
C LEU A 38 -2.63 -1.30 4.58
N VAL A 39 -2.19 -0.87 5.75
CA VAL A 39 -3.03 -0.92 6.95
C VAL A 39 -3.35 0.50 7.38
N ASN A 40 -4.61 0.90 7.21
CA ASN A 40 -5.08 2.22 7.60
C ASN A 40 -5.51 2.17 9.07
N ASP A 41 -4.78 2.88 9.91
CA ASP A 41 -5.04 2.90 11.36
C ASP A 41 -5.88 4.12 11.74
N GLY A 42 -7.07 4.23 11.13
CA GLY A 42 -8.02 5.26 11.51
C GLY A 42 -7.71 6.67 10.97
N SER A 43 -7.12 6.77 9.78
CA SER A 43 -6.79 8.08 9.20
C SER A 43 -8.04 8.94 9.05
N THR A 44 -7.91 10.22 9.37
CA THR A 44 -8.98 11.20 9.22
C THR A 44 -8.74 12.14 8.04
N ASP A 45 -7.57 12.05 7.41
CA ASP A 45 -7.28 12.80 6.19
C ASP A 45 -7.61 11.94 4.96
N ASN A 46 -7.12 12.33 3.79
CA ASN A 46 -7.40 11.58 2.56
C ASN A 46 -6.40 10.45 2.29
N SER A 47 -5.69 9.99 3.32
CA SER A 47 -4.73 8.87 3.16
C SER A 47 -5.41 7.63 2.60
N GLN A 48 -6.61 7.32 3.08
CA GLN A 48 -7.33 6.14 2.59
C GLN A 48 -7.61 6.24 1.09
N ASP A 49 -8.00 7.41 0.62
CA ASP A 49 -8.28 7.61 -0.80
C ASP A 49 -7.01 7.43 -1.63
N ILE A 50 -5.89 7.94 -1.13
CA ILE A 50 -4.61 7.78 -1.81
C ILE A 50 -4.22 6.31 -1.88
N ALA A 51 -4.34 5.60 -0.76
CA ALA A 51 -4.02 4.17 -0.73
C ALA A 51 -4.90 3.39 -1.70
N ALA A 52 -6.17 3.74 -1.79
CA ALA A 52 -7.11 3.03 -2.65
C ALA A 52 -6.74 3.17 -4.13
N GLU A 53 -6.05 4.24 -4.52
CA GLU A 53 -5.61 4.41 -5.91
C GLU A 53 -4.64 3.31 -6.34
N TYR A 54 -3.96 2.67 -5.40
CA TYR A 54 -2.95 1.67 -5.71
C TYR A 54 -3.49 0.26 -5.80
N LEU A 55 -4.79 0.07 -5.51
CA LEU A 55 -5.41 -1.25 -5.61
C LEU A 55 -5.46 -1.77 -7.03
N ASP A 56 -5.43 -0.88 -8.01
CA ASP A 56 -5.43 -1.24 -9.43
C ASP A 56 -4.04 -1.34 -10.02
N SER A 57 -3.01 -1.38 -9.19
CA SER A 57 -1.64 -1.46 -9.69
C SER A 57 -1.34 -2.86 -10.23
N SER A 58 -0.22 -2.99 -10.93
CA SER A 58 0.22 -4.28 -11.46
C SER A 58 0.72 -5.22 -10.37
N LEU A 59 1.01 -4.71 -9.18
CA LEU A 59 1.38 -5.52 -8.04
C LEU A 59 0.14 -5.89 -7.25
N PHE A 60 0.24 -6.95 -6.47
CA PHE A 60 -0.84 -7.33 -5.57
C PHE A 60 -0.86 -6.36 -4.40
N VAL A 61 -1.93 -5.60 -4.28
CA VAL A 61 -2.07 -4.61 -3.22
C VAL A 61 -3.38 -4.87 -2.48
N MET A 62 -3.31 -4.85 -1.16
CA MET A 62 -4.47 -5.03 -0.30
C MET A 62 -4.55 -3.86 0.67
N LEU A 63 -5.75 -3.34 0.89
CA LEU A 63 -5.99 -2.26 1.84
C LEU A 63 -6.87 -2.77 2.97
N ILE A 64 -6.38 -2.60 4.20
CA ILE A 64 -7.09 -3.01 5.40
C ILE A 64 -7.36 -1.78 6.25
N ASN A 65 -8.61 -1.58 6.63
CA ASN A 65 -9.01 -0.49 7.54
C ASN A 65 -9.31 -1.10 8.91
N ILE A 66 -8.56 -0.70 9.93
CA ILE A 66 -8.72 -1.29 11.25
C ILE A 66 -9.37 -0.34 12.26
N LYS A 67 -9.77 0.84 11.85
CA LYS A 67 -10.58 1.75 12.68
C LYS A 67 -11.57 2.52 11.84
#